data_3ebbc9143d40e4b5e55b429dc4289dcc
#
_entry.id   3ebbc9143d40e4b5e55b429dc4289dcc
#
_cell.length_a   1.000
_cell.length_b   1.000
_cell.length_c   1.000
_cell.angle_alpha   90.00
_cell.angle_beta   90.00
_cell.angle_gamma   90.00
#
_symmetry.space_group_name_H-M   'P 1'
#
loop_
_entity.id
_entity.type
_entity.pdbx_description
1 polymer ?
#
loop_
_entity_poly.entity_id
_entity_poly.type
_entity_poly.pdbx_seq_one_letter_code
_entity_poly.pdbx_strand_id
1 'polypeptide(L)'
;GPGPGGLSRAILKYQPKELILIEIDRKFQCLLTEMENEFKNNKIKIIFKDFLDVNHREISKNQIKIFSNLPYYISTQILFKILPLDNISEVVFTFQKEVGLRLVAKPNTKNYSRLSVITQYACNIKKICTLPAKVFYPVPKVDSIVLKLSPKKNINKFVFYKMQTITKLAFGKRRKTLKNSLSKVKNIEYLLKKIEIDLNARAEELTVDQYAKLCKEILN
;
A
#
# COMPACT_ATOMS: atom_id res chain seq x y z
N GLY A 1 9.68 5.21 -8.95
CA GLY A 1 10.50 6.40 -9.22
C GLY A 1 11.85 6.33 -8.58
N PRO A 2 12.91 5.94 -9.30
CA PRO A 2 14.29 5.99 -8.80
C PRO A 2 14.82 7.42 -8.60
N GLY A 3 14.22 8.42 -9.28
CA GLY A 3 14.74 9.78 -9.31
C GLY A 3 16.19 9.81 -9.78
N PRO A 4 17.11 10.51 -9.07
CA PRO A 4 18.53 10.54 -9.43
C PRO A 4 19.30 9.23 -9.14
N GLY A 5 18.63 8.17 -8.65
CA GLY A 5 19.21 6.84 -8.48
C GLY A 5 19.89 6.54 -7.14
N GLY A 6 19.77 7.40 -6.13
CA GLY A 6 20.45 7.20 -4.84
C GLY A 6 20.10 5.87 -4.16
N LEU A 7 18.81 5.57 -4.01
CA LEU A 7 18.35 4.29 -3.46
C LEU A 7 18.71 3.11 -4.39
N SER A 8 18.64 3.32 -5.70
CA SER A 8 18.97 2.29 -6.70
C SER A 8 20.45 1.88 -6.62
N ARG A 9 21.37 2.84 -6.52
CA ARG A 9 22.80 2.57 -6.31
C ARG A 9 23.06 1.80 -5.00
N ALA A 10 22.34 2.14 -3.93
CA ALA A 10 22.44 1.40 -2.67
C ALA A 10 21.99 -0.06 -2.82
N ILE A 11 20.91 -0.31 -3.56
CA ILE A 11 20.40 -1.66 -3.84
C ILE A 11 21.40 -2.45 -4.71
N LEU A 12 21.98 -1.83 -5.73
CA LEU A 12 22.93 -2.48 -6.64
C LEU A 12 24.20 -3.01 -5.93
N LYS A 13 24.62 -2.38 -4.82
CA LYS A 13 25.73 -2.90 -3.99
C LYS A 13 25.46 -4.29 -3.40
N TYR A 14 24.18 -4.70 -3.30
CA TYR A 14 23.77 -6.03 -2.83
C TYR A 14 23.60 -7.03 -3.98
N GLN A 15 24.01 -6.69 -5.19
CA GLN A 15 24.05 -7.57 -6.37
C GLN A 15 22.69 -8.30 -6.63
N PRO A 16 21.59 -7.58 -6.79
CA PRO A 16 20.32 -8.20 -7.14
C PRO A 16 20.42 -8.91 -8.49
N LYS A 17 19.67 -10.02 -8.69
CA LYS A 17 19.61 -10.73 -9.98
C LYS A 17 19.18 -9.82 -11.13
N GLU A 18 18.28 -8.90 -10.87
CA GLU A 18 17.79 -7.90 -11.82
C GLU A 18 17.24 -6.71 -11.03
N LEU A 19 17.51 -5.50 -11.48
CA LEU A 19 16.93 -4.27 -10.97
C LEU A 19 16.08 -3.61 -12.06
N ILE A 20 14.78 -3.44 -11.79
CA ILE A 20 13.87 -2.78 -12.72
C ILE A 20 13.52 -1.41 -12.16
N LEU A 21 13.84 -0.37 -12.91
CA LEU A 21 13.60 1.02 -12.55
C LEU A 21 12.43 1.54 -13.39
N ILE A 22 11.42 2.09 -12.72
CA ILE A 22 10.25 2.68 -13.40
C ILE A 22 10.20 4.14 -13.01
N GLU A 23 10.38 5.03 -13.98
CA GLU A 23 10.44 6.47 -13.79
C GLU A 23 9.52 7.18 -14.78
N ILE A 24 8.78 8.16 -14.29
CA ILE A 24 7.91 8.98 -15.13
C ILE A 24 8.65 10.20 -15.70
N ASP A 25 9.59 10.76 -14.93
CA ASP A 25 10.31 11.98 -15.31
C ASP A 25 11.57 11.65 -16.14
N ARG A 26 11.49 11.96 -17.44
CA ARG A 26 12.60 11.76 -18.38
C ARG A 26 13.83 12.63 -18.11
N LYS A 27 13.73 13.65 -17.26
CA LYS A 27 14.90 14.44 -16.83
C LYS A 27 15.97 13.59 -16.14
N PHE A 28 15.58 12.47 -15.53
CA PHE A 28 16.52 11.55 -14.89
C PHE A 28 17.16 10.54 -15.86
N GLN A 29 16.84 10.58 -17.15
CA GLN A 29 17.30 9.58 -18.12
C GLN A 29 18.85 9.51 -18.17
N CYS A 30 19.54 10.63 -18.31
CA CYS A 30 21.02 10.63 -18.35
C CYS A 30 21.61 10.00 -17.09
N LEU A 31 21.16 10.43 -15.89
CA LEU A 31 21.66 9.91 -14.62
C LEU A 31 21.42 8.41 -14.44
N LEU A 32 20.29 7.90 -14.92
CA LEU A 32 19.96 6.48 -14.83
C LEU A 32 20.78 5.66 -15.84
N THR A 33 21.05 6.19 -17.03
CA THR A 33 21.92 5.56 -18.03
C THR A 33 23.38 5.55 -17.56
N GLU A 34 23.87 6.63 -16.95
CA GLU A 34 25.19 6.66 -16.31
C GLU A 34 25.31 5.58 -15.23
N MET A 35 24.29 5.44 -14.37
CA MET A 35 24.27 4.40 -13.35
C MET A 35 24.29 2.99 -13.97
N GLU A 36 23.56 2.74 -15.07
CA GLU A 36 23.60 1.46 -15.79
C GLU A 36 25.01 1.16 -16.30
N ASN A 37 25.72 2.16 -16.82
CA ASN A 37 27.12 2.05 -17.25
C ASN A 37 28.10 1.82 -16.09
N GLU A 38 27.85 2.43 -14.92
CA GLU A 38 28.64 2.25 -13.70
C GLU A 38 28.53 0.81 -13.17
N PHE A 39 27.33 0.20 -13.26
CA PHE A 39 27.04 -1.13 -12.73
C PHE A 39 26.86 -2.20 -13.84
N LYS A 40 27.77 -2.24 -14.80
CA LYS A 40 27.70 -3.14 -16.00
C LYS A 40 27.52 -4.63 -15.69
N ASN A 41 27.96 -5.08 -14.52
CA ASN A 41 27.81 -6.48 -14.09
C ASN A 41 26.41 -6.82 -13.56
N ASN A 42 25.53 -5.83 -13.39
CA ASN A 42 24.17 -6.00 -12.92
C ASN A 42 23.19 -5.91 -14.08
N LYS A 43 22.18 -6.77 -14.06
CA LYS A 43 21.07 -6.66 -15.02
C LYS A 43 20.13 -5.53 -14.59
N ILE A 44 20.19 -4.39 -15.27
CA ILE A 44 19.35 -3.22 -15.02
C ILE A 44 18.39 -3.06 -16.22
N LYS A 45 17.13 -2.76 -15.92
CA LYS A 45 16.10 -2.42 -16.91
C LYS A 45 15.45 -1.11 -16.51
N ILE A 46 15.48 -0.13 -17.39
CA ILE A 46 14.88 1.19 -17.16
C ILE A 46 13.61 1.31 -18.02
N ILE A 47 12.50 1.68 -17.39
CA ILE A 47 11.19 1.86 -18.04
C ILE A 47 10.71 3.28 -17.73
N PHE A 48 10.59 4.12 -18.77
CA PHE A 48 10.04 5.47 -18.65
C PHE A 48 8.53 5.45 -18.85
N LYS A 49 7.78 5.30 -17.74
CA LYS A 49 6.32 5.25 -17.74
C LYS A 49 5.77 5.61 -16.37
N ASP A 50 4.52 6.09 -16.28
CA ASP A 50 3.82 6.15 -14.99
C ASP A 50 3.63 4.73 -14.46
N PHE A 51 4.02 4.51 -13.19
CA PHE A 51 3.84 3.20 -12.55
C PHE A 51 2.37 2.75 -12.51
N LEU A 52 1.44 3.71 -12.42
CA LEU A 52 0.01 3.39 -12.43
C LEU A 52 -0.47 2.80 -13.77
N ASP A 53 0.23 3.10 -14.88
CA ASP A 53 -0.07 2.56 -16.21
C ASP A 53 0.73 1.31 -16.56
N VAL A 54 1.69 0.92 -15.71
CA VAL A 54 2.48 -0.28 -15.94
C VAL A 54 1.66 -1.53 -15.63
N ASN A 55 1.63 -2.47 -16.57
CA ASN A 55 1.11 -3.81 -16.33
C ASN A 55 2.18 -4.63 -15.57
N HIS A 56 1.89 -5.03 -14.34
CA HIS A 56 2.82 -5.77 -13.50
C HIS A 56 3.28 -7.12 -14.11
N ARG A 57 2.44 -7.76 -14.96
CA ARG A 57 2.81 -9.00 -15.66
C ARG A 57 3.89 -8.78 -16.70
N GLU A 58 4.00 -7.55 -17.24
CA GLU A 58 5.03 -7.14 -18.18
C GLU A 58 6.37 -6.84 -17.49
N ILE A 59 6.33 -6.54 -16.17
CA ILE A 59 7.54 -6.27 -15.40
C ILE A 59 8.33 -7.56 -15.19
N SER A 60 7.72 -8.56 -14.57
CA SER A 60 8.37 -9.84 -14.30
C SER A 60 7.34 -10.94 -14.00
N LYS A 61 7.66 -12.16 -14.43
CA LYS A 61 6.94 -13.37 -14.02
C LYS A 61 7.44 -13.93 -12.67
N ASN A 62 8.64 -13.51 -12.24
CA ASN A 62 9.25 -13.94 -11.00
C ASN A 62 8.72 -13.16 -9.80
N GLN A 63 9.06 -13.64 -8.60
CA GLN A 63 8.80 -12.91 -7.35
C GLN A 63 9.57 -11.59 -7.32
N ILE A 64 8.87 -10.49 -7.00
CA ILE A 64 9.40 -9.13 -7.00
C ILE A 64 9.44 -8.59 -5.56
N LYS A 65 10.51 -7.90 -5.23
CA LYS A 65 10.59 -7.00 -4.08
C LYS A 65 10.52 -5.56 -4.58
N ILE A 66 9.72 -4.72 -3.93
CA ILE A 66 9.55 -3.33 -4.34
C ILE A 66 10.12 -2.41 -3.26
N PHE A 67 11.03 -1.55 -3.66
CA PHE A 67 11.61 -0.51 -2.80
C PHE A 67 11.32 0.85 -3.40
N SER A 68 10.75 1.76 -2.61
CA SER A 68 10.51 3.11 -3.12
C SER A 68 10.39 4.16 -2.03
N ASN A 69 10.93 5.33 -2.34
CA ASN A 69 10.69 6.57 -1.63
C ASN A 69 9.77 7.45 -2.50
N LEU A 70 8.48 7.13 -2.51
CA LEU A 70 7.49 7.76 -3.38
C LEU A 70 7.11 9.17 -2.93
N PRO A 71 6.72 10.05 -3.86
CA PRO A 71 5.96 11.24 -3.52
C PRO A 71 4.72 10.86 -2.71
N TYR A 72 4.46 11.56 -1.61
CA TYR A 72 3.46 11.15 -0.62
C TYR A 72 2.05 11.04 -1.18
N TYR A 73 1.69 11.92 -2.14
CA TYR A 73 0.35 11.95 -2.72
C TYR A 73 -0.03 10.69 -3.52
N ILE A 74 0.96 9.94 -4.03
CA ILE A 74 0.73 8.75 -4.85
C ILE A 74 0.98 7.43 -4.11
N SER A 75 1.66 7.47 -2.96
CA SER A 75 2.13 6.27 -2.24
C SER A 75 1.02 5.27 -1.91
N THR A 76 -0.15 5.75 -1.49
CA THR A 76 -1.30 4.88 -1.16
C THR A 76 -1.99 4.31 -2.40
N GLN A 77 -2.00 5.03 -3.51
CA GLN A 77 -2.56 4.54 -4.77
C GLN A 77 -1.71 3.40 -5.32
N ILE A 78 -0.39 3.59 -5.35
CA ILE A 78 0.56 2.54 -5.75
C ILE A 78 0.44 1.33 -4.83
N LEU A 79 0.38 1.55 -3.51
CA LEU A 79 0.20 0.47 -2.54
C LEU A 79 -1.03 -0.37 -2.85
N PHE A 80 -2.19 0.25 -3.06
CA PHE A 80 -3.43 -0.49 -3.36
C PHE A 80 -3.42 -1.18 -4.72
N LYS A 81 -2.65 -0.67 -5.68
CA LYS A 81 -2.44 -1.33 -6.97
C LYS A 81 -1.63 -2.62 -6.83
N ILE A 82 -0.59 -2.62 -5.98
CA ILE A 82 0.34 -3.75 -5.86
C ILE A 82 -0.08 -4.83 -4.86
N LEU A 83 -0.84 -4.47 -3.81
CA LEU A 83 -1.22 -5.41 -2.75
C LEU A 83 -1.98 -6.67 -3.24
N PRO A 84 -2.85 -6.62 -4.27
CA PRO A 84 -3.54 -7.81 -4.76
C PRO A 84 -2.73 -8.65 -5.76
N LEU A 85 -1.45 -8.32 -5.99
CA LEU A 85 -0.59 -9.01 -6.94
C LEU A 85 0.11 -10.21 -6.28
N ASP A 86 0.05 -11.37 -6.94
CA ASP A 86 0.55 -12.63 -6.38
C ASP A 86 2.08 -12.76 -6.45
N ASN A 87 2.73 -11.99 -7.35
CA ASN A 87 4.17 -12.03 -7.56
C ASN A 87 4.96 -11.00 -6.74
N ILE A 88 4.32 -10.31 -5.79
CA ILE A 88 5.02 -9.41 -4.86
C ILE A 88 5.32 -10.16 -3.57
N SER A 89 6.60 -10.27 -3.23
CA SER A 89 7.04 -10.94 -2.00
C SER A 89 7.30 -9.97 -0.85
N GLU A 90 7.70 -8.74 -1.15
CA GLU A 90 8.03 -7.73 -0.17
C GLU A 90 7.88 -6.32 -0.76
N VAL A 91 7.40 -5.39 0.05
CA VAL A 91 7.32 -3.96 -0.28
C VAL A 91 7.95 -3.16 0.85
N VAL A 92 8.89 -2.28 0.53
CA VAL A 92 9.48 -1.34 1.47
C VAL A 92 9.25 0.07 0.95
N PHE A 93 8.35 0.79 1.61
CA PHE A 93 7.99 2.16 1.22
C PHE A 93 8.23 3.15 2.34
N THR A 94 8.58 4.37 1.93
CA THR A 94 8.58 5.55 2.78
C THR A 94 7.22 6.24 2.68
N PHE A 95 6.59 6.51 3.82
CA PHE A 95 5.31 7.25 3.93
C PHE A 95 5.49 8.47 4.79
N GLN A 96 4.61 9.47 4.66
CA GLN A 96 4.44 10.46 5.72
C GLN A 96 4.13 9.73 7.03
N LYS A 97 4.69 10.23 8.14
CA LYS A 97 4.54 9.61 9.47
C LYS A 97 3.08 9.36 9.84
N GLU A 98 2.20 10.32 9.57
CA GLU A 98 0.76 10.17 9.81
C GLU A 98 0.15 9.02 9.00
N VAL A 99 0.46 8.93 7.72
CA VAL A 99 -0.03 7.85 6.84
C VAL A 99 0.48 6.50 7.33
N GLY A 100 1.75 6.40 7.64
CA GLY A 100 2.34 5.16 8.16
C GLY A 100 1.74 4.72 9.51
N LEU A 101 1.45 5.66 10.41
CA LEU A 101 0.76 5.37 11.67
C LEU A 101 -0.67 4.85 11.43
N ARG A 102 -1.37 5.35 10.41
CA ARG A 102 -2.68 4.80 10.01
C ARG A 102 -2.57 3.37 9.48
N LEU A 103 -1.55 3.07 8.68
CA LEU A 103 -1.36 1.72 8.12
C LEU A 103 -1.19 0.65 9.21
N VAL A 104 -0.53 0.97 10.33
CA VAL A 104 -0.25 0.03 11.44
C VAL A 104 -1.25 0.14 12.60
N ALA A 105 -2.23 1.02 12.51
CA ALA A 105 -3.18 1.29 13.59
C ALA A 105 -4.05 0.07 13.90
N LYS A 106 -4.38 -0.11 15.19
CA LYS A 106 -5.31 -1.14 15.68
C LYS A 106 -6.74 -0.59 15.79
N PRO A 107 -7.78 -1.46 15.73
CA PRO A 107 -9.15 -1.05 16.03
C PRO A 107 -9.25 -0.24 17.34
N ASN A 108 -10.24 0.61 17.43
CA ASN A 108 -10.49 1.51 18.59
C ASN A 108 -9.38 2.53 18.85
N THR A 109 -8.49 2.79 17.88
CA THR A 109 -7.49 3.86 18.00
C THR A 109 -7.78 5.01 17.04
N LYS A 110 -7.33 6.23 17.42
CA LYS A 110 -7.54 7.47 16.64
C LYS A 110 -7.09 7.36 15.18
N ASN A 111 -6.03 6.59 14.92
CA ASN A 111 -5.43 6.46 13.61
C ASN A 111 -6.05 5.32 12.77
N TYR A 112 -6.89 4.47 13.38
CA TYR A 112 -7.53 3.39 12.64
C TYR A 112 -8.47 3.92 11.57
N SER A 113 -8.36 3.40 10.39
CA SER A 113 -8.99 3.97 9.22
C SER A 113 -9.14 2.95 8.09
N ARG A 114 -9.76 3.36 6.99
CA ARG A 114 -9.83 2.59 5.74
C ARG A 114 -8.46 2.04 5.32
N LEU A 115 -7.39 2.84 5.46
CA LEU A 115 -6.03 2.41 5.10
C LEU A 115 -5.58 1.23 5.98
N SER A 116 -5.86 1.29 7.28
CA SER A 116 -5.54 0.21 8.23
C SER A 116 -6.19 -1.10 7.79
N VAL A 117 -7.50 -1.07 7.57
CA VAL A 117 -8.29 -2.27 7.26
C VAL A 117 -7.82 -2.93 5.96
N ILE A 118 -7.75 -2.17 4.88
CA ILE A 118 -7.41 -2.71 3.54
C ILE A 118 -5.98 -3.26 3.54
N THR A 119 -5.03 -2.51 4.11
CA THR A 119 -3.62 -2.90 4.06
C THR A 119 -3.35 -4.11 4.95
N GLN A 120 -3.89 -4.13 6.18
CA GLN A 120 -3.72 -5.25 7.11
C GLN A 120 -4.49 -6.51 6.68
N TYR A 121 -5.54 -6.37 5.88
CA TYR A 121 -6.15 -7.52 5.22
C TYR A 121 -5.17 -8.19 4.24
N ALA A 122 -4.48 -7.39 3.43
CA ALA A 122 -3.65 -7.88 2.34
C ALA A 122 -2.21 -8.23 2.75
N CYS A 123 -1.66 -7.64 3.82
CA CYS A 123 -0.27 -7.85 4.21
C CYS A 123 -0.03 -7.75 5.71
N ASN A 124 1.10 -8.32 6.15
CA ASN A 124 1.68 -8.05 7.45
C ASN A 124 2.59 -6.81 7.34
N ILE A 125 2.52 -5.93 8.33
CA ILE A 125 3.22 -4.64 8.31
C ILE A 125 4.20 -4.58 9.47
N LYS A 126 5.46 -4.22 9.18
CA LYS A 126 6.50 -3.97 10.17
C LYS A 126 7.07 -2.58 9.98
N LYS A 127 7.11 -1.79 11.04
CA LYS A 127 7.87 -0.53 11.06
C LYS A 127 9.36 -0.84 11.07
N ILE A 128 10.10 -0.22 10.16
CA ILE A 128 11.57 -0.31 10.09
C ILE A 128 12.18 0.83 10.91
N CYS A 129 11.91 2.08 10.52
CA CYS A 129 12.44 3.26 11.19
C CYS A 129 11.55 4.48 10.94
N THR A 130 11.86 5.56 11.65
CA THR A 130 11.33 6.90 11.38
C THR A 130 12.50 7.76 10.87
N LEU A 131 12.25 8.53 9.82
CA LEU A 131 13.23 9.43 9.23
C LEU A 131 12.78 10.88 9.50
N PRO A 132 13.62 11.68 10.18
CA PRO A 132 13.33 13.10 10.36
C PRO A 132 13.26 13.81 9.01
N ALA A 133 12.43 14.86 8.91
CA ALA A 133 12.29 15.63 7.67
C ALA A 133 13.62 16.15 7.13
N LYS A 134 14.54 16.55 8.00
CA LYS A 134 15.87 17.12 7.66
C LYS A 134 16.81 16.21 6.87
N VAL A 135 16.52 14.90 6.78
CA VAL A 135 17.39 13.96 6.00
C VAL A 135 17.02 13.91 4.52
N PHE A 136 15.96 14.60 4.12
CA PHE A 136 15.53 14.68 2.73
C PHE A 136 15.90 16.02 2.09
N TYR A 137 16.09 15.98 0.77
CA TYR A 137 16.23 17.17 -0.05
C TYR A 137 15.31 17.08 -1.28
N PRO A 138 14.45 18.08 -1.51
CA PRO A 138 14.11 19.19 -0.59
C PRO A 138 13.48 18.69 0.72
N VAL A 139 13.63 19.47 1.78
CA VAL A 139 13.12 19.11 3.12
C VAL A 139 11.60 19.11 3.12
N PRO A 140 10.91 17.99 3.43
CA PRO A 140 9.47 17.95 3.54
C PRO A 140 8.98 18.62 4.85
N LYS A 141 7.68 18.93 4.90
CA LYS A 141 7.05 19.59 6.07
C LYS A 141 6.89 18.65 7.29
N VAL A 142 7.03 17.34 7.11
CA VAL A 142 6.74 16.32 8.14
C VAL A 142 7.74 15.18 8.08
N ASP A 143 7.92 14.51 9.22
CA ASP A 143 8.71 13.28 9.30
C ASP A 143 8.13 12.17 8.43
N SER A 144 8.98 11.24 8.09
CA SER A 144 8.63 10.03 7.34
C SER A 144 8.78 8.78 8.20
N ILE A 145 8.10 7.74 7.80
CA ILE A 145 8.21 6.40 8.36
C ILE A 145 8.47 5.39 7.25
N VAL A 146 9.41 4.50 7.47
CA VAL A 146 9.70 3.39 6.56
C VAL A 146 8.98 2.15 7.06
N LEU A 147 8.12 1.59 6.22
CA LEU A 147 7.38 0.37 6.50
C LEU A 147 7.78 -0.73 5.54
N LYS A 148 7.96 -1.93 6.09
CA LYS A 148 8.03 -3.18 5.35
C LYS A 148 6.66 -3.83 5.37
N LEU A 149 6.13 -4.13 4.19
CA LEU A 149 4.87 -4.82 4.00
C LEU A 149 5.15 -6.17 3.33
N SER A 150 4.69 -7.24 3.97
CA SER A 150 4.84 -8.60 3.46
C SER A 150 3.46 -9.11 3.05
N PRO A 151 3.14 -9.18 1.74
CA PRO A 151 1.84 -9.64 1.27
C PRO A 151 1.50 -11.02 1.82
N LYS A 152 0.26 -11.20 2.25
CA LYS A 152 -0.26 -12.50 2.69
C LYS A 152 -0.56 -13.34 1.46
N LYS A 153 -0.24 -14.63 1.55
CA LYS A 153 -0.58 -15.60 0.50
C LYS A 153 -2.09 -15.82 0.44
N ASN A 154 -2.63 -16.07 -0.75
CA ASN A 154 -4.01 -16.51 -0.96
C ASN A 154 -5.10 -15.57 -0.43
N ILE A 155 -4.86 -14.24 -0.49
CA ILE A 155 -5.95 -13.30 -0.20
C ILE A 155 -7.07 -13.45 -1.23
N ASN A 156 -8.32 -13.40 -0.76
CA ASN A 156 -9.46 -13.35 -1.69
C ASN A 156 -9.54 -11.96 -2.32
N LYS A 157 -9.23 -11.86 -3.62
CA LYS A 157 -9.19 -10.59 -4.37
C LYS A 157 -10.56 -9.94 -4.48
N PHE A 158 -11.65 -10.72 -4.60
CA PHE A 158 -13.01 -10.18 -4.62
C PHE A 158 -13.34 -9.50 -3.28
N VAL A 159 -12.97 -10.13 -2.16
CA VAL A 159 -13.11 -9.53 -0.83
C VAL A 159 -12.24 -8.28 -0.71
N PHE A 160 -11.01 -8.30 -1.21
CA PHE A 160 -10.12 -7.14 -1.19
C PHE A 160 -10.73 -5.93 -1.92
N TYR A 161 -11.26 -6.12 -3.13
CA TYR A 161 -11.90 -5.04 -3.88
C TYR A 161 -13.22 -4.59 -3.27
N LYS A 162 -14.05 -5.52 -2.78
CA LYS A 162 -15.28 -5.19 -2.06
C LYS A 162 -15.00 -4.39 -0.80
N MET A 163 -13.94 -4.76 -0.05
CA MET A 163 -13.50 -4.07 1.15
C MET A 163 -13.11 -2.61 0.86
N GLN A 164 -12.52 -2.31 -0.29
CA GLN A 164 -12.23 -0.92 -0.67
C GLN A 164 -13.50 -0.08 -0.76
N THR A 165 -14.58 -0.63 -1.30
CA THR A 165 -15.87 0.05 -1.42
C THR A 165 -16.56 0.17 -0.06
N ILE A 166 -16.65 -0.93 0.69
CA ILE A 166 -17.34 -0.96 1.99
C ILE A 166 -16.64 -0.05 3.01
N THR A 167 -15.31 -0.09 3.10
CA THR A 167 -14.59 0.80 4.03
C THR A 167 -14.67 2.27 3.60
N LYS A 168 -14.75 2.58 2.30
CA LYS A 168 -14.97 3.95 1.83
C LYS A 168 -16.31 4.51 2.34
N LEU A 169 -17.36 3.69 2.32
CA LEU A 169 -18.67 4.07 2.85
C LEU A 169 -18.64 4.15 4.39
N ALA A 170 -18.11 3.12 5.05
CA ALA A 170 -18.07 3.01 6.50
C ALA A 170 -17.33 4.18 7.16
N PHE A 171 -16.12 4.50 6.69
CA PHE A 171 -15.31 5.60 7.23
C PHE A 171 -15.66 6.97 6.68
N GLY A 172 -16.55 7.06 5.68
CA GLY A 172 -16.97 8.32 5.08
C GLY A 172 -17.84 9.20 5.99
N LYS A 173 -18.47 8.59 7.01
CA LYS A 173 -19.35 9.29 7.99
C LYS A 173 -18.92 8.95 9.42
N ARG A 174 -17.80 9.49 9.86
CA ARG A 174 -17.09 9.13 11.09
C ARG A 174 -17.94 9.12 12.39
N ARG A 175 -18.98 9.96 12.50
CA ARG A 175 -19.86 10.05 13.67
C ARG A 175 -21.11 9.16 13.61
N LYS A 176 -21.32 8.44 12.50
CA LYS A 176 -22.48 7.55 12.32
C LYS A 176 -22.14 6.11 12.70
N THR A 177 -23.16 5.37 13.13
CA THR A 177 -23.05 3.92 13.29
C THR A 177 -22.79 3.25 11.95
N LEU A 178 -22.27 2.03 11.99
CA LEU A 178 -21.92 1.29 10.78
C LEU A 178 -23.15 1.03 9.91
N LYS A 179 -24.32 0.65 10.52
CA LYS A 179 -25.58 0.47 9.79
C LYS A 179 -25.99 1.71 9.02
N ASN A 180 -25.86 2.89 9.64
CA ASN A 180 -26.22 4.17 9.02
C ASN A 180 -25.22 4.58 7.93
N SER A 181 -23.94 4.27 8.10
CA SER A 181 -22.91 4.55 7.08
C SER A 181 -23.03 3.63 5.87
N LEU A 182 -23.48 2.39 6.09
CA LEU A 182 -23.68 1.37 5.07
C LEU A 182 -25.16 1.22 4.62
N SER A 183 -26.02 2.19 4.89
CA SER A 183 -27.45 2.15 4.56
C SER A 183 -27.77 1.88 3.07
N LYS A 184 -26.82 2.14 2.17
CA LYS A 184 -26.92 1.80 0.75
C LYS A 184 -26.66 0.32 0.42
N VAL A 185 -26.19 -0.46 1.39
CA VAL A 185 -25.99 -1.90 1.24
C VAL A 185 -27.30 -2.61 1.58
N LYS A 186 -27.81 -3.40 0.63
CA LYS A 186 -29.06 -4.14 0.83
C LYS A 186 -28.97 -5.05 2.06
N ASN A 187 -30.01 -5.07 2.87
CA ASN A 187 -30.13 -5.93 4.06
C ASN A 187 -28.97 -5.77 5.08
N ILE A 188 -28.34 -4.61 5.18
CA ILE A 188 -27.16 -4.41 6.03
C ILE A 188 -27.37 -4.81 7.48
N GLU A 189 -28.54 -4.51 8.08
CA GLU A 189 -28.83 -4.88 9.49
C GLU A 189 -28.87 -6.40 9.68
N TYR A 190 -29.47 -7.12 8.74
CA TYR A 190 -29.48 -8.58 8.75
C TYR A 190 -28.04 -9.14 8.63
N LEU A 191 -27.25 -8.61 7.70
CA LEU A 191 -25.86 -9.03 7.51
C LEU A 191 -25.01 -8.79 8.74
N LEU A 192 -25.15 -7.63 9.40
CA LEU A 192 -24.41 -7.31 10.63
C LEU A 192 -24.78 -8.29 11.75
N LYS A 193 -26.08 -8.55 11.95
CA LYS A 193 -26.56 -9.54 12.94
C LYS A 193 -26.02 -10.94 12.66
N LYS A 194 -26.05 -11.38 11.39
CA LYS A 194 -25.56 -12.71 10.94
C LYS A 194 -24.09 -12.93 11.31
N ILE A 195 -23.27 -11.90 11.29
CA ILE A 195 -21.84 -11.97 11.61
C ILE A 195 -21.53 -11.44 13.02
N GLU A 196 -22.54 -11.31 13.88
CA GLU A 196 -22.43 -10.94 15.29
C GLU A 196 -21.76 -9.57 15.52
N ILE A 197 -22.10 -8.58 14.68
CA ILE A 197 -21.68 -7.20 14.85
C ILE A 197 -22.84 -6.37 15.44
N ASP A 198 -22.56 -5.62 16.50
CA ASP A 198 -23.51 -4.68 17.11
C ASP A 198 -23.95 -3.63 16.07
N LEU A 199 -25.28 -3.44 15.96
CA LEU A 199 -25.84 -2.43 15.05
C LEU A 199 -25.44 -0.98 15.41
N ASN A 200 -25.05 -0.74 16.65
CA ASN A 200 -24.56 0.54 17.11
C ASN A 200 -23.04 0.73 16.94
N ALA A 201 -22.32 -0.34 16.57
CA ALA A 201 -20.89 -0.26 16.32
C ALA A 201 -20.54 0.80 15.28
N ARG A 202 -19.39 1.43 15.43
CA ARG A 202 -18.81 2.37 14.48
C ARG A 202 -17.74 1.71 13.61
N ALA A 203 -17.39 2.38 12.52
CA ALA A 203 -16.40 1.86 11.55
C ALA A 203 -15.04 1.55 12.21
N GLU A 204 -14.59 2.37 13.15
CA GLU A 204 -13.32 2.19 13.84
C GLU A 204 -13.27 1.04 14.85
N GLU A 205 -14.40 0.50 15.23
CA GLU A 205 -14.49 -0.58 16.24
C GLU A 205 -14.29 -1.97 15.61
N LEU A 206 -14.61 -2.12 14.33
CA LEU A 206 -14.51 -3.41 13.64
C LEU A 206 -13.06 -3.81 13.38
N THR A 207 -12.79 -5.09 13.64
CA THR A 207 -11.52 -5.72 13.24
C THR A 207 -11.44 -5.92 11.73
N VAL A 208 -10.23 -6.16 11.23
CA VAL A 208 -10.00 -6.51 9.82
C VAL A 208 -10.76 -7.76 9.41
N ASP A 209 -10.82 -8.77 10.28
CA ASP A 209 -11.52 -10.04 10.02
C ASP A 209 -13.04 -9.85 9.98
N GLN A 210 -13.60 -8.99 10.83
CA GLN A 210 -15.02 -8.64 10.76
C GLN A 210 -15.38 -7.93 9.46
N TYR A 211 -14.53 -7.00 8.99
CA TYR A 211 -14.71 -6.41 7.67
C TYR A 211 -14.62 -7.44 6.55
N ALA A 212 -13.70 -8.40 6.64
CA ALA A 212 -13.57 -9.45 5.64
C ALA A 212 -14.81 -10.37 5.63
N LYS A 213 -15.33 -10.75 6.80
CA LYS A 213 -16.59 -11.52 6.92
C LYS A 213 -17.76 -10.74 6.32
N LEU A 214 -17.93 -9.46 6.66
CA LEU A 214 -18.98 -8.60 6.09
C LEU A 214 -18.91 -8.55 4.56
N CYS A 215 -17.71 -8.35 4.01
CA CYS A 215 -17.54 -8.29 2.56
C CYS A 215 -17.86 -9.63 1.87
N LYS A 216 -17.57 -10.76 2.50
CA LYS A 216 -17.97 -12.10 1.99
C LYS A 216 -19.49 -12.25 1.95
N GLU A 217 -20.19 -11.89 3.02
CA GLU A 217 -21.64 -11.96 3.07
C GLU A 217 -22.34 -11.04 2.04
N ILE A 218 -21.73 -9.90 1.72
CA ILE A 218 -22.26 -8.99 0.69
C ILE A 218 -22.01 -9.53 -0.74
N LEU A 219 -21.07 -10.45 -0.91
CA LEU A 219 -20.73 -11.06 -2.20
C LEU A 219 -21.59 -12.28 -2.50
N ASN A 220 -22.12 -12.93 -1.47
CA ASN A 220 -23.07 -14.05 -1.56
C ASN A 220 -24.51 -13.54 -1.75
#